data_2bb8f91822343cc1b645aed3226fc102
#
_entry.id   2bb8f91822343cc1b645aed3226fc102
#
_cell.length_a   1.000
_cell.length_b   1.000
_cell.length_c   1.000
_cell.angle_alpha   90.00
_cell.angle_beta   90.00
_cell.angle_gamma   90.00
#
_symmetry.space_group_name_H-M   'P 1'
#
loop_
_entity.id
_entity.type
_entity.pdbx_description
1 polymer ?
#
loop_
_entity_poly.entity_id
_entity_poly.type
_entity_poly.pdbx_seq_one_letter_code
_entity_poly.pdbx_strand_id
1 'polypeptide(L)'
;MTDIFAAFHATGSMKTMKPFLKGELVVESTKKDQRQLDFEKGYRELRIQMVKMGLFQSSKLYYLYKICFNLSMWATAVSMVMFSDKTSVHIASALLLGLFWQQCGWLAHDFMHHQVFKNRLFGDLVGLFVGNFLQ
;
A
#
# COMPACT_ATOMS: atom_id res chain seq x y z
N MET A 1 -2.03 -23.22 -12.28
CA MET A 1 -1.44 -22.06 -11.59
C MET A 1 -2.25 -21.80 -10.33
N THR A 2 -1.62 -21.63 -9.21
CA THR A 2 -2.34 -21.43 -7.95
C THR A 2 -2.98 -20.05 -7.90
N ASP A 3 -4.17 -19.93 -7.30
CA ASP A 3 -4.88 -18.67 -7.14
C ASP A 3 -4.07 -17.62 -6.37
N ILE A 4 -3.18 -18.08 -5.49
CA ILE A 4 -2.23 -17.23 -4.77
C ILE A 4 -1.31 -16.50 -5.75
N PHE A 5 -0.73 -17.19 -6.71
CA PHE A 5 0.13 -16.58 -7.72
C PHE A 5 -0.65 -15.51 -8.52
N ALA A 6 -1.87 -15.84 -8.96
CA ALA A 6 -2.71 -14.91 -9.70
C ALA A 6 -3.14 -13.68 -8.87
N ALA A 7 -3.24 -13.82 -7.54
CA ALA A 7 -3.59 -12.72 -6.66
C ALA A 7 -2.47 -11.66 -6.53
N PHE A 8 -1.21 -12.09 -6.55
CA PHE A 8 -0.05 -11.20 -6.38
C PHE A 8 0.60 -10.75 -7.69
N HIS A 9 0.27 -11.38 -8.82
CA HIS A 9 0.89 -11.06 -10.10
C HIS A 9 -0.15 -10.49 -11.07
N ALA A 10 0.13 -9.31 -11.58
CA ALA A 10 -0.69 -8.69 -12.62
C ALA A 10 -0.67 -9.56 -13.91
N THR A 11 -1.73 -9.44 -14.72
CA THR A 11 -1.90 -10.17 -15.97
C THR A 11 -0.70 -10.08 -16.92
N GLY A 12 0.10 -9.00 -16.84
CA GLY A 12 1.34 -8.84 -17.61
C GLY A 12 2.43 -9.85 -17.28
N SER A 13 2.47 -10.37 -16.03
CA SER A 13 3.48 -11.34 -15.59
C SER A 13 3.34 -12.67 -16.31
N MET A 14 2.14 -13.07 -16.72
CA MET A 14 1.89 -14.28 -17.50
C MET A 14 2.56 -14.24 -18.87
N LYS A 15 2.53 -13.07 -19.52
CA LYS A 15 3.16 -12.87 -20.83
C LYS A 15 4.69 -12.99 -20.74
N THR A 16 5.26 -12.45 -19.67
CA THR A 16 6.69 -12.51 -19.37
C THR A 16 7.15 -13.93 -19.00
N MET A 17 6.28 -14.71 -18.33
CA MET A 17 6.62 -16.08 -17.93
C MET A 17 6.47 -17.13 -19.04
N LYS A 18 5.71 -16.82 -20.09
CA LYS A 18 5.46 -17.75 -21.19
C LYS A 18 6.73 -18.37 -21.82
N PRO A 19 7.84 -17.63 -22.03
CA PRO A 19 9.09 -18.22 -22.55
C PRO A 19 9.75 -19.24 -21.60
N PHE A 20 9.42 -19.19 -20.31
CA PHE A 20 9.98 -20.08 -19.30
C PHE A 20 9.12 -21.33 -19.02
N LEU A 21 8.02 -21.48 -19.78
CA LEU A 21 7.15 -22.65 -19.67
C LEU A 21 7.87 -23.89 -20.21
N LYS A 22 8.24 -24.82 -19.32
CA LYS A 22 8.95 -26.06 -19.65
C LYS A 22 8.04 -27.25 -19.98
N GLY A 23 6.73 -27.13 -19.69
CA GLY A 23 5.75 -28.18 -19.93
C GLY A 23 4.54 -28.04 -19.04
N GLU A 24 3.56 -28.89 -19.27
CA GLU A 24 2.40 -29.02 -18.40
C GLU A 24 2.70 -30.01 -17.28
N LEU A 25 2.35 -29.64 -16.05
CA LEU A 25 2.44 -30.55 -14.91
C LEU A 25 1.37 -31.62 -15.07
N VAL A 26 1.78 -32.85 -15.34
CA VAL A 26 0.90 -33.99 -15.24
C VAL A 26 0.59 -34.22 -13.77
N VAL A 27 -0.50 -33.62 -13.30
CA VAL A 27 -0.98 -33.82 -11.94
C VAL A 27 -1.52 -35.24 -11.85
N GLU A 28 -0.71 -36.17 -11.32
CA GLU A 28 -1.32 -37.33 -10.67
C GLU A 28 -2.34 -36.80 -9.69
N SER A 29 -3.59 -37.22 -9.87
CA SER A 29 -4.75 -36.68 -9.17
C SER A 29 -4.59 -36.83 -7.65
N THR A 30 -3.90 -35.89 -7.00
CA THR A 30 -4.14 -35.64 -5.58
C THR A 30 -5.60 -35.18 -5.53
N LYS A 31 -6.49 -36.10 -5.14
CA LYS A 31 -7.89 -35.81 -4.91
C LYS A 31 -7.94 -34.63 -3.97
N LYS A 32 -8.11 -33.41 -4.50
CA LYS A 32 -8.38 -32.24 -3.65
C LYS A 32 -9.61 -32.57 -2.83
N ASP A 33 -9.52 -32.39 -1.55
CA ASP A 33 -10.66 -32.54 -0.65
C ASP A 33 -11.78 -31.60 -1.16
N GLN A 34 -13.01 -32.13 -1.24
CA GLN A 34 -14.17 -31.37 -1.70
C GLN A 34 -14.32 -30.06 -0.91
N ARG A 35 -14.06 -30.07 0.38
CA ARG A 35 -14.07 -28.91 1.26
C ARG A 35 -13.08 -27.83 0.81
N GLN A 36 -11.89 -28.23 0.33
CA GLN A 36 -10.89 -27.31 -0.18
C GLN A 36 -11.33 -26.69 -1.51
N LEU A 37 -11.96 -27.46 -2.38
CA LEU A 37 -12.52 -26.96 -3.65
C LEU A 37 -13.63 -25.94 -3.41
N ASP A 38 -14.52 -26.22 -2.47
CA ASP A 38 -15.64 -25.33 -2.11
C ASP A 38 -15.10 -24.03 -1.49
N PHE A 39 -14.08 -24.10 -0.66
CA PHE A 39 -13.39 -22.93 -0.11
C PHE A 39 -12.75 -22.08 -1.21
N GLU A 40 -11.98 -22.70 -2.12
CA GLU A 40 -11.34 -21.98 -3.24
C GLU A 40 -12.40 -21.30 -4.12
N LYS A 41 -13.54 -21.95 -4.38
CA LYS A 41 -14.64 -21.37 -5.13
C LYS A 41 -15.23 -20.17 -4.42
N GLY A 42 -15.57 -20.29 -3.14
CA GLY A 42 -16.12 -19.18 -2.33
C GLY A 42 -15.16 -17.99 -2.27
N TYR A 43 -13.85 -18.24 -2.11
CA TYR A 43 -12.84 -17.18 -2.13
C TYR A 43 -12.79 -16.44 -3.48
N ARG A 44 -12.86 -17.16 -4.61
CA ARG A 44 -12.89 -16.54 -5.94
C ARG A 44 -14.12 -15.68 -6.16
N GLU A 45 -15.27 -16.17 -5.74
CA GLU A 45 -16.53 -15.43 -5.84
C GLU A 45 -16.49 -14.15 -5.00
N LEU A 46 -16.03 -14.23 -3.76
CA LEU A 46 -15.82 -13.08 -2.90
C LEU A 46 -14.86 -12.06 -3.53
N ARG A 47 -13.70 -12.51 -4.02
CA ARG A 47 -12.73 -11.64 -4.69
C ARG A 47 -13.34 -10.93 -5.90
N ILE A 48 -14.11 -11.62 -6.72
CA ILE A 48 -14.81 -11.02 -7.87
C ILE A 48 -15.80 -9.94 -7.41
N GLN A 49 -16.55 -10.18 -6.34
CA GLN A 49 -17.45 -9.20 -5.76
C GLN A 49 -16.70 -7.96 -5.27
N MET A 50 -15.61 -8.13 -4.54
CA MET A 50 -14.77 -7.03 -4.05
C MET A 50 -14.18 -6.19 -5.20
N VAL A 51 -13.74 -6.83 -6.30
CA VAL A 51 -13.26 -6.14 -7.50
C VAL A 51 -14.41 -5.33 -8.15
N LYS A 52 -15.60 -5.92 -8.27
CA LYS A 52 -16.77 -5.23 -8.83
C LYS A 52 -17.21 -4.04 -7.97
N MET A 53 -17.11 -4.13 -6.66
CA MET A 53 -17.39 -3.03 -5.72
C MET A 53 -16.29 -1.95 -5.70
N GLY A 54 -15.19 -2.14 -6.42
CA GLY A 54 -14.10 -1.17 -6.50
C GLY A 54 -13.23 -1.10 -5.24
N LEU A 55 -13.30 -2.08 -4.34
CA LEU A 55 -12.57 -2.07 -3.06
C LEU A 55 -11.04 -2.13 -3.22
N PHE A 56 -10.55 -2.51 -4.40
CA PHE A 56 -9.13 -2.47 -4.75
C PHE A 56 -8.69 -1.17 -5.44
N GLN A 57 -9.58 -0.17 -5.50
CA GLN A 57 -9.25 1.13 -6.07
C GLN A 57 -8.95 2.12 -4.96
N SER A 58 -7.74 2.71 -4.97
CA SER A 58 -7.37 3.74 -4.00
C SER A 58 -8.02 5.09 -4.33
N SER A 59 -8.44 5.81 -3.30
CA SER A 59 -8.92 7.18 -3.43
C SER A 59 -7.75 8.17 -3.42
N LYS A 60 -7.43 8.76 -4.56
CA LYS A 60 -6.36 9.76 -4.67
C LYS A 60 -6.63 11.01 -3.83
N LEU A 61 -7.91 11.39 -3.68
CA LEU A 61 -8.31 12.52 -2.83
C LEU A 61 -8.01 12.25 -1.35
N TYR A 62 -8.21 11.01 -0.89
CA TYR A 62 -7.86 10.63 0.46
C TYR A 62 -6.35 10.78 0.72
N TYR A 63 -5.49 10.35 -0.20
CA TYR A 63 -4.05 10.49 -0.06
C TYR A 63 -3.60 11.95 -0.17
N LEU A 64 -4.22 12.76 -1.03
CA LEU A 64 -3.98 14.20 -1.06
C LEU A 64 -4.34 14.86 0.29
N TYR A 65 -5.50 14.53 0.84
CA TYR A 65 -5.88 14.99 2.18
C TYR A 65 -4.84 14.58 3.24
N LYS A 66 -4.37 13.32 3.24
CA LYS A 66 -3.35 12.85 4.16
C LYS A 66 -2.03 13.62 4.04
N ILE A 67 -1.59 13.88 2.82
CA ILE A 67 -0.39 14.71 2.57
C ILE A 67 -0.57 16.12 3.12
N CYS A 68 -1.68 16.79 2.80
CA CYS A 68 -1.96 18.15 3.29
C CYS A 68 -2.05 18.16 4.83
N PHE A 69 -2.67 17.16 5.44
CA PHE A 69 -2.75 17.04 6.89
C PHE A 69 -1.36 16.88 7.52
N ASN A 70 -0.50 16.02 6.98
CA ASN A 70 0.87 15.84 7.46
C ASN A 70 1.67 17.14 7.33
N LEU A 71 1.60 17.81 6.19
CA LEU A 71 2.29 19.09 5.98
C LEU A 71 1.79 20.19 6.93
N SER A 72 0.50 20.19 7.27
CA SER A 72 -0.03 21.12 8.26
C SER A 72 0.49 20.87 9.67
N MET A 73 0.64 19.61 10.07
CA MET A 73 1.27 19.26 11.36
C MET A 73 2.73 19.72 11.42
N TRP A 74 3.49 19.48 10.36
CA TRP A 74 4.87 19.95 10.23
C TRP A 74 4.96 21.47 10.33
N ALA A 75 4.16 22.19 9.53
CA ALA A 75 4.15 23.65 9.53
C ALA A 75 3.76 24.22 10.91
N THR A 76 2.79 23.59 11.58
CA THR A 76 2.39 23.96 12.95
C THR A 76 3.53 23.76 13.94
N ALA A 77 4.19 22.59 13.89
CA ALA A 77 5.31 22.29 14.78
C ALA A 77 6.45 23.29 14.61
N VAL A 78 6.84 23.60 13.37
CA VAL A 78 7.85 24.61 13.04
C VAL A 78 7.41 25.99 13.55
N SER A 79 6.19 26.39 13.29
CA SER A 79 5.67 27.71 13.76
C SER A 79 5.70 27.82 15.29
N MET A 80 5.36 26.75 16.01
CA MET A 80 5.41 26.74 17.48
C MET A 80 6.83 27.05 18.02
N VAL A 81 7.85 26.51 17.36
CA VAL A 81 9.25 26.77 17.74
C VAL A 81 9.69 28.18 17.35
N MET A 82 9.28 28.66 16.17
CA MET A 82 9.71 29.97 15.66
C MET A 82 9.07 31.16 16.39
N PHE A 83 7.85 31.00 16.88
CA PHE A 83 7.08 32.11 17.46
C PHE A 83 6.91 32.04 18.98
N SER A 84 7.58 31.13 19.67
CA SER A 84 7.49 31.00 21.12
C SER A 84 8.80 30.54 21.75
N ASP A 85 9.22 31.22 22.81
CA ASP A 85 10.41 30.86 23.63
C ASP A 85 10.04 30.00 24.84
N LYS A 86 8.76 29.59 24.97
CA LYS A 86 8.28 28.80 26.10
C LYS A 86 8.68 27.33 25.93
N THR A 87 9.39 26.77 26.90
CA THR A 87 9.78 25.34 26.92
C THR A 87 8.59 24.39 26.74
N SER A 88 7.43 24.69 27.34
CA SER A 88 6.23 23.88 27.20
C SER A 88 5.72 23.83 25.74
N VAL A 89 5.86 24.92 24.99
CA VAL A 89 5.49 24.99 23.57
C VAL A 89 6.48 24.18 22.73
N HIS A 90 7.79 24.26 23.05
CA HIS A 90 8.79 23.44 22.37
C HIS A 90 8.58 21.94 22.61
N ILE A 91 8.21 21.52 23.83
CA ILE A 91 7.86 20.12 24.11
C ILE A 91 6.63 19.69 23.31
N ALA A 92 5.58 20.50 23.27
CA ALA A 92 4.39 20.22 22.48
C ALA A 92 4.70 20.13 20.98
N SER A 93 5.56 21.01 20.46
CA SER A 93 6.07 20.95 19.09
C SER A 93 6.82 19.63 18.81
N ALA A 94 7.69 19.20 19.71
CA ALA A 94 8.43 17.94 19.55
C ALA A 94 7.49 16.73 19.52
N LEU A 95 6.45 16.69 20.36
CA LEU A 95 5.43 15.65 20.32
C LEU A 95 4.65 15.65 18.99
N LEU A 96 4.28 16.85 18.51
CA LEU A 96 3.59 17.00 17.23
C LEU A 96 4.48 16.53 16.05
N LEU A 97 5.78 16.84 16.10
CA LEU A 97 6.75 16.39 15.10
C LEU A 97 6.92 14.86 15.12
N GLY A 98 6.91 14.25 16.30
CA GLY A 98 6.92 12.79 16.44
C GLY A 98 5.68 12.13 15.81
N LEU A 99 4.49 12.72 15.99
CA LEU A 99 3.27 12.28 15.31
C LEU A 99 3.36 12.46 13.80
N PHE A 100 3.91 13.58 13.34
CA PHE A 100 4.15 13.81 11.90
C PHE A 100 5.03 12.70 11.30
N TRP A 101 6.14 12.36 11.93
CA TRP A 101 7.02 11.29 11.45
C TRP A 101 6.33 9.93 11.40
N GLN A 102 5.57 9.59 12.44
CA GLN A 102 4.77 8.36 12.45
C GLN A 102 3.79 8.32 11.28
N GLN A 103 3.11 9.43 10.99
CA GLN A 103 2.18 9.52 9.87
C GLN A 103 2.89 9.45 8.50
N CYS A 104 4.10 10.01 8.38
CA CYS A 104 4.92 9.87 7.18
C CYS A 104 5.32 8.41 6.94
N GLY A 105 5.68 7.67 7.99
CA GLY A 105 5.99 6.24 7.89
C GLY A 105 4.83 5.41 7.34
N TRP A 106 3.62 5.62 7.86
CA TRP A 106 2.42 4.94 7.35
C TRP A 106 2.09 5.33 5.90
N LEU A 107 2.24 6.60 5.58
CA LEU A 107 1.97 7.10 4.24
C LEU A 107 2.98 6.54 3.22
N ALA A 108 4.26 6.52 3.58
CA ALA A 108 5.32 5.91 2.77
C ALA A 108 5.08 4.42 2.55
N HIS A 109 4.66 3.70 3.60
CA HIS A 109 4.29 2.29 3.51
C HIS A 109 3.23 2.04 2.42
N ASP A 110 2.16 2.82 2.39
CA ASP A 110 1.10 2.67 1.40
C ASP A 110 1.59 2.96 -0.03
N PHE A 111 2.46 3.95 -0.21
CA PHE A 111 3.08 4.26 -1.51
C PHE A 111 4.00 3.13 -1.97
N MET A 112 4.82 2.58 -1.08
CA MET A 112 5.76 1.50 -1.37
C MET A 112 5.06 0.17 -1.70
N HIS A 113 3.85 -0.04 -1.18
CA HIS A 113 2.99 -1.17 -1.56
C HIS A 113 2.26 -0.96 -2.90
N HIS A 114 2.54 0.13 -3.61
CA HIS A 114 1.93 0.46 -4.90
C HIS A 114 0.40 0.51 -4.88
N GLN A 115 -0.18 0.81 -3.72
CA GLN A 115 -1.63 0.86 -3.55
C GLN A 115 -2.23 2.16 -4.10
N VAL A 116 -1.43 3.23 -4.20
CA VAL A 116 -1.91 4.57 -4.53
C VAL A 116 -1.81 4.86 -6.03
N PHE A 117 -0.70 4.49 -6.64
CA PHE A 117 -0.42 4.78 -8.05
C PHE A 117 -0.28 3.50 -8.88
N LYS A 118 -0.80 3.54 -10.11
CA LYS A 118 -0.60 2.45 -11.09
C LYS A 118 0.84 2.39 -11.61
N ASN A 119 1.49 3.55 -11.68
CA ASN A 119 2.90 3.64 -12.05
C ASN A 119 3.77 3.37 -10.82
N ARG A 120 4.47 2.25 -10.82
CA ARG A 120 5.32 1.80 -9.71
C ARG A 120 6.44 2.79 -9.43
N LEU A 121 7.17 3.22 -10.45
CA LEU A 121 8.29 4.16 -10.29
C LEU A 121 7.84 5.45 -9.58
N PHE A 122 6.67 5.98 -9.96
CA PHE A 122 6.15 7.17 -9.32
C PHE A 122 5.74 6.90 -7.86
N GLY A 123 5.16 5.73 -7.58
CA GLY A 123 4.86 5.30 -6.21
C GLY A 123 6.12 5.19 -5.35
N ASP A 124 7.17 4.57 -5.89
CA ASP A 124 8.45 4.40 -5.21
C ASP A 124 9.12 5.76 -4.92
N LEU A 125 9.15 6.67 -5.89
CA LEU A 125 9.72 8.00 -5.70
C LEU A 125 8.99 8.80 -4.62
N VAL A 126 7.65 8.78 -4.63
CA VAL A 126 6.86 9.46 -3.60
C VAL A 126 7.03 8.79 -2.24
N GLY A 127 7.06 7.46 -2.19
CA GLY A 127 7.28 6.70 -0.95
C GLY A 127 8.65 6.98 -0.34
N LEU A 128 9.71 6.99 -1.15
CA LEU A 128 11.07 7.35 -0.72
C LEU A 128 11.15 8.80 -0.24
N PHE A 129 10.51 9.73 -0.95
CA PHE A 129 10.49 11.13 -0.54
C PHE A 129 9.81 11.30 0.82
N VAL A 130 8.63 10.71 0.99
CA VAL A 130 7.86 10.82 2.25
C VAL A 130 8.55 10.07 3.40
N GLY A 131 9.10 8.90 3.15
CA GLY A 131 9.67 8.03 4.18
C GLY A 131 11.11 8.32 4.56
N ASN A 132 11.90 8.92 3.66
CA ASN A 132 13.33 9.14 3.92
C ASN A 132 13.73 10.62 3.91
N PHE A 133 12.99 11.47 3.21
CA PHE A 133 13.34 12.89 3.09
C PHE A 133 12.53 13.78 4.04
N LEU A 134 11.27 13.45 4.27
CA LEU A 134 10.42 14.18 5.21
C LEU A 134 10.53 13.65 6.65
N GLN A 135 11.03 12.45 6.83
CA GLN A 135 11.27 11.80 8.11
C GLN A 135 12.73 11.99 8.56
#